data_f32d5c82bff645c31da14ad74db6a933
#
_entry.id   f32d5c82bff645c31da14ad74db6a933
#
_cell.length_a   1.000
_cell.length_b   1.000
_cell.length_c   1.000
_cell.angle_alpha   90.00
_cell.angle_beta   90.00
_cell.angle_gamma   90.00
#
_symmetry.space_group_name_H-M   'P 1'
#
loop_
_entity.id
_entity.type
_entity.pdbx_description
1 polymer ?
#
loop_
_entity_poly.entity_id
_entity_poly.type
_entity_poly.pdbx_seq_one_letter_code
_entity_poly.pdbx_strand_id
1 'polypeptide(L)'
;DKVKEQKGVLKIQISTFSPIQQVTVKGKPRKFPKGASLVWLKIPYTLNPGVNIFEVYVKTKLGEAKKKIRTIYETPELLNQSKLGDPFQLITILGAATSDNIEKVDDSDNKSYAFSSSLLFVPSYRFDIFNDSSIFLRGVVMGDQHHNGTFESKEVSFKQASIEWEERESWAGVLTLLLGTNEAGTREIPLTSSPRDSLSNKYKRATRDNVYTIKAKQELEKDTTWNWQLDRKKKHVEGSDDDSGYSTTLSAAYVTPLFGVKTTFGGTLENSNLNGTYKDTNALKTKLKVDYPIPPVTLGLQYDFSQTEDRIVDPSLAGKTKTRNRALALSLNYPAAKWCIFGLTQKYERQSSNIVGSTYKLNTTQLQVILIY
;
A
#
# COMPACT_ATOMS: atom_id res chain seq x y z
N ASP A 1 -25.11 9.38 -12.99
CA ASP A 1 -24.50 9.03 -14.28
C ASP A 1 -23.41 10.05 -14.61
N LYS A 2 -22.28 9.59 -15.10
CA LYS A 2 -21.17 10.41 -15.60
C LYS A 2 -21.36 10.62 -17.10
N VAL A 3 -21.22 11.85 -17.56
CA VAL A 3 -21.42 12.23 -18.98
C VAL A 3 -20.16 12.91 -19.48
N LYS A 4 -19.65 12.43 -20.62
CA LYS A 4 -18.44 12.96 -21.27
C LYS A 4 -18.72 14.15 -22.22
N GLU A 5 -19.98 14.35 -22.61
CA GLU A 5 -20.37 15.40 -23.56
C GLU A 5 -21.08 16.55 -22.83
N GLN A 6 -20.62 17.75 -23.07
CA GLN A 6 -21.21 18.96 -22.49
C GLN A 6 -22.65 19.21 -22.97
N LYS A 7 -22.93 18.89 -24.21
CA LYS A 7 -24.25 19.05 -24.82
C LYS A 7 -24.79 17.70 -25.25
N GLY A 8 -26.05 17.46 -25.01
CA GLY A 8 -26.70 16.20 -25.40
C GLY A 8 -28.19 16.22 -25.21
N VAL A 9 -28.82 15.06 -25.26
CA VAL A 9 -30.26 14.89 -25.09
C VAL A 9 -30.52 13.88 -23.98
N LEU A 10 -31.10 14.34 -22.87
CA LEU A 10 -31.55 13.48 -21.77
C LEU A 10 -32.86 12.83 -22.18
N LYS A 11 -32.91 11.50 -22.22
CA LYS A 11 -34.11 10.72 -22.46
C LYS A 11 -34.71 10.30 -21.13
N ILE A 12 -35.91 10.74 -20.81
CA ILE A 12 -36.64 10.42 -19.59
C ILE A 12 -37.89 9.65 -19.93
N GLN A 13 -38.06 8.47 -19.35
CA GLN A 13 -39.30 7.71 -19.38
C GLN A 13 -40.06 8.01 -18.09
N ILE A 14 -41.32 8.42 -18.23
CA ILE A 14 -42.23 8.64 -17.11
C ILE A 14 -43.39 7.66 -17.29
N SER A 15 -43.59 6.80 -16.32
CA SER A 15 -44.71 5.85 -16.25
C SER A 15 -45.50 6.09 -14.98
N THR A 16 -46.85 6.17 -15.11
CA THR A 16 -47.75 6.46 -13.99
C THR A 16 -48.98 5.57 -14.11
N PHE A 17 -49.65 5.31 -12.98
CA PHE A 17 -50.88 4.53 -12.94
C PHE A 17 -52.15 5.33 -13.32
N SER A 18 -52.02 6.63 -13.53
CA SER A 18 -53.10 7.50 -13.96
C SER A 18 -52.64 8.51 -15.02
N PRO A 19 -53.53 9.09 -15.83
CA PRO A 19 -53.15 10.07 -16.84
C PRO A 19 -52.35 11.23 -16.25
N ILE A 20 -51.25 11.55 -16.94
CA ILE A 20 -50.37 12.65 -16.58
C ILE A 20 -51.05 13.97 -16.92
N GLN A 21 -51.08 14.89 -15.97
CA GLN A 21 -51.63 16.23 -16.17
C GLN A 21 -50.57 17.26 -16.45
N GLN A 22 -49.44 17.14 -15.83
CA GLN A 22 -48.33 18.09 -15.99
C GLN A 22 -46.98 17.40 -15.76
N VAL A 23 -46.00 17.78 -16.59
CA VAL A 23 -44.58 17.47 -16.39
C VAL A 23 -43.79 18.73 -16.47
N THR A 24 -42.92 18.97 -15.47
CA THR A 24 -41.90 20.01 -15.54
C THR A 24 -40.51 19.42 -15.35
N VAL A 25 -39.54 20.00 -16.08
CA VAL A 25 -38.12 19.63 -15.89
C VAL A 25 -37.33 20.92 -15.74
N LYS A 26 -36.57 21.02 -14.65
CA LYS A 26 -35.90 22.26 -14.21
C LYS A 26 -36.89 23.44 -14.14
N GLY A 27 -38.10 23.22 -13.63
CA GLY A 27 -39.16 24.22 -13.53
C GLY A 27 -39.85 24.60 -14.84
N LYS A 28 -39.39 24.12 -15.98
CA LYS A 28 -40.01 24.41 -17.31
C LYS A 28 -41.03 23.34 -17.70
N PRO A 29 -42.27 23.71 -18.04
CA PRO A 29 -43.30 22.76 -18.48
C PRO A 29 -42.90 22.07 -19.81
N ARG A 30 -43.28 20.81 -19.95
CA ARG A 30 -43.00 20.00 -21.13
C ARG A 30 -44.27 19.56 -21.81
N LYS A 31 -44.28 19.61 -23.15
CA LYS A 31 -45.40 19.12 -23.94
C LYS A 31 -45.35 17.59 -24.02
N PHE A 32 -46.47 16.96 -23.88
CA PHE A 32 -46.66 15.52 -24.02
C PHE A 32 -48.13 15.23 -24.48
N PRO A 33 -48.45 14.02 -24.97
CA PRO A 33 -49.81 13.65 -25.40
C PRO A 33 -50.77 13.70 -24.19
N LYS A 34 -51.94 14.34 -24.41
CA LYS A 34 -53.01 14.41 -23.39
C LYS A 34 -53.53 13.00 -23.06
N GLY A 35 -53.70 12.71 -21.77
CA GLY A 35 -54.22 11.41 -21.31
C GLY A 35 -53.20 10.27 -21.29
N ALA A 36 -51.93 10.53 -21.64
CA ALA A 36 -50.89 9.51 -21.57
C ALA A 36 -50.55 9.16 -20.11
N SER A 37 -50.36 7.87 -19.82
CA SER A 37 -49.77 7.34 -18.58
C SER A 37 -48.32 6.93 -18.74
N LEU A 38 -47.82 6.87 -19.99
CA LEU A 38 -46.44 6.62 -20.35
C LEU A 38 -45.95 7.70 -21.32
N VAL A 39 -44.88 8.39 -20.96
CA VAL A 39 -44.33 9.49 -21.76
C VAL A 39 -42.82 9.36 -21.88
N TRP A 40 -42.31 9.54 -23.08
CA TRP A 40 -40.87 9.68 -23.34
C TRP A 40 -40.56 11.14 -23.65
N LEU A 41 -39.70 11.74 -22.84
CA LEU A 41 -39.23 13.10 -23.03
C LEU A 41 -37.79 13.10 -23.52
N LYS A 42 -37.54 13.87 -24.58
CA LYS A 42 -36.19 14.18 -25.06
C LYS A 42 -35.90 15.63 -24.68
N ILE A 43 -34.96 15.83 -23.77
CA ILE A 43 -34.62 17.13 -23.21
C ILE A 43 -33.20 17.49 -23.61
N PRO A 44 -33.02 18.48 -24.49
CA PRO A 44 -31.68 18.97 -24.78
C PRO A 44 -31.10 19.62 -23.52
N TYR A 45 -29.85 19.32 -23.29
CA TYR A 45 -29.12 19.89 -22.16
C TYR A 45 -27.78 20.46 -22.57
N THR A 46 -27.35 21.46 -21.80
CA THR A 46 -25.95 21.89 -21.70
C THR A 46 -25.57 21.78 -20.23
N LEU A 47 -24.48 21.07 -19.97
CA LEU A 47 -24.00 20.82 -18.60
C LEU A 47 -22.89 21.81 -18.25
N ASN A 48 -22.89 22.25 -17.01
CA ASN A 48 -21.75 22.94 -16.44
C ASN A 48 -20.76 21.91 -15.87
N PRO A 49 -19.45 22.21 -15.86
CA PRO A 49 -18.48 21.33 -15.17
C PRO A 49 -18.93 21.00 -13.75
N GLY A 50 -18.79 19.73 -13.37
CA GLY A 50 -19.20 19.23 -12.06
C GLY A 50 -20.63 18.70 -12.01
N VAL A 51 -21.29 18.86 -10.86
CA VAL A 51 -22.60 18.25 -10.57
C VAL A 51 -23.73 19.08 -11.19
N ASN A 52 -24.55 18.45 -12.03
CA ASN A 52 -25.75 19.01 -12.61
C ASN A 52 -26.99 18.24 -12.08
N ILE A 53 -28.01 18.97 -11.65
CA ILE A 53 -29.25 18.38 -11.11
C ILE A 53 -30.42 18.74 -12.04
N PHE A 54 -31.13 17.72 -12.49
CA PHE A 54 -32.39 17.85 -13.24
C PHE A 54 -33.51 17.47 -12.29
N GLU A 55 -34.33 18.44 -11.89
CA GLU A 55 -35.55 18.17 -11.13
C GLU A 55 -36.67 17.86 -12.12
N VAL A 56 -37.26 16.69 -11.98
CA VAL A 56 -38.43 16.25 -12.72
C VAL A 56 -39.61 16.22 -11.76
N TYR A 57 -40.64 16.98 -12.09
CA TYR A 57 -41.89 17.01 -11.37
C TYR A 57 -43.01 16.50 -12.27
N VAL A 58 -43.83 15.63 -11.75
CA VAL A 58 -44.96 15.01 -12.47
C VAL A 58 -46.19 15.14 -11.61
N LYS A 59 -47.28 15.67 -12.18
CA LYS A 59 -48.60 15.74 -11.56
C LYS A 59 -49.59 14.86 -12.34
N THR A 60 -50.33 14.08 -11.60
CA THR A 60 -51.41 13.22 -12.10
C THR A 60 -52.74 13.51 -11.35
N LYS A 61 -53.82 12.86 -11.72
CA LYS A 61 -55.07 12.96 -10.93
C LYS A 61 -54.98 12.33 -9.55
N LEU A 62 -54.05 11.38 -9.33
CA LEU A 62 -53.88 10.63 -8.10
C LEU A 62 -52.80 11.21 -7.16
N GLY A 63 -52.04 12.20 -7.63
CA GLY A 63 -51.02 12.82 -6.82
C GLY A 63 -49.87 13.40 -7.61
N GLU A 64 -48.86 13.82 -6.92
CA GLU A 64 -47.67 14.49 -7.48
C GLU A 64 -46.40 13.73 -7.06
N ALA A 65 -45.41 13.69 -7.96
CA ALA A 65 -44.11 13.09 -7.72
C ALA A 65 -42.97 14.02 -8.18
N LYS A 66 -41.94 14.12 -7.36
CA LYS A 66 -40.72 14.88 -7.67
C LYS A 66 -39.50 13.96 -7.60
N LYS A 67 -38.69 13.93 -8.66
CA LYS A 67 -37.45 13.16 -8.71
C LYS A 67 -36.30 14.05 -9.16
N LYS A 68 -35.16 13.93 -8.48
CA LYS A 68 -33.91 14.58 -8.84
C LYS A 68 -33.04 13.59 -9.59
N ILE A 69 -32.62 13.93 -10.83
CA ILE A 69 -31.65 13.19 -11.61
C ILE A 69 -30.32 13.95 -11.47
N ARG A 70 -29.34 13.31 -10.88
CA ARG A 70 -27.99 13.85 -10.71
C ARG A 70 -27.11 13.36 -11.84
N THR A 71 -26.45 14.28 -12.54
CA THR A 71 -25.50 13.98 -13.61
C THR A 71 -24.21 14.75 -13.33
N ILE A 72 -23.08 14.12 -13.50
CA ILE A 72 -21.77 14.73 -13.33
C ILE A 72 -21.17 14.90 -14.72
N TYR A 73 -20.90 16.15 -15.12
CA TYR A 73 -20.14 16.44 -16.32
C TYR A 73 -18.68 16.70 -15.94
N GLU A 74 -17.82 15.82 -16.44
CA GLU A 74 -16.38 15.93 -16.28
C GLU A 74 -15.82 16.45 -17.60
N THR A 75 -15.22 17.66 -17.60
CA THR A 75 -14.51 18.16 -18.78
C THR A 75 -13.30 17.26 -19.07
N PRO A 76 -12.83 17.17 -20.34
CA PRO A 76 -11.63 16.42 -20.65
C PRO A 76 -10.42 16.82 -19.80
N GLU A 77 -10.30 18.10 -19.46
CA GLU A 77 -9.25 18.62 -18.57
C GLU A 77 -9.44 18.19 -17.10
N LEU A 78 -10.67 18.20 -16.59
CA LEU A 78 -11.01 17.67 -15.26
C LEU A 78 -10.95 16.14 -15.22
N LEU A 79 -11.28 15.45 -16.29
CA LEU A 79 -11.10 14.02 -16.43
C LEU A 79 -9.61 13.63 -16.37
N ASN A 80 -8.76 14.39 -17.03
CA ASN A 80 -7.30 14.18 -16.98
C ASN A 80 -6.72 14.50 -15.61
N GLN A 81 -7.20 15.56 -14.94
CA GLN A 81 -6.76 15.94 -13.58
C GLN A 81 -7.35 15.04 -12.49
N SER A 82 -8.59 14.58 -12.60
CA SER A 82 -9.26 13.81 -11.54
C SER A 82 -9.01 12.31 -11.61
N LYS A 83 -8.71 11.77 -12.80
CA LYS A 83 -8.48 10.34 -12.97
C LYS A 83 -7.06 9.90 -12.64
N LEU A 84 -6.08 10.75 -12.79
CA LEU A 84 -4.70 10.30 -12.85
C LEU A 84 -3.75 11.02 -11.88
N GLY A 85 -4.15 12.13 -11.22
CA GLY A 85 -3.28 12.89 -10.33
C GLY A 85 -2.02 13.43 -11.05
N ASP A 86 -1.12 14.01 -10.32
CA ASP A 86 0.15 14.50 -10.85
C ASP A 86 0.99 13.33 -11.40
N PRO A 87 1.59 13.42 -12.59
CA PRO A 87 2.46 12.37 -13.12
C PRO A 87 3.70 12.14 -12.24
N PHE A 88 4.18 13.17 -11.59
CA PHE A 88 5.26 13.06 -10.62
C PHE A 88 4.71 13.00 -9.19
N GLN A 89 5.20 12.06 -8.42
CA GLN A 89 4.91 11.95 -6.99
C GLN A 89 6.22 11.70 -6.23
N LEU A 90 6.40 12.43 -5.15
CA LEU A 90 7.49 12.23 -4.21
C LEU A 90 6.92 11.97 -2.82
N ILE A 91 7.27 10.82 -2.25
CA ILE A 91 6.99 10.53 -0.84
C ILE A 91 8.30 10.60 -0.09
N THR A 92 8.31 11.39 0.97
CA THR A 92 9.45 11.49 1.90
C THR A 92 8.99 11.08 3.28
N ILE A 93 9.71 10.16 3.92
CA ILE A 93 9.44 9.75 5.30
C ILE A 93 10.66 10.03 6.14
N LEU A 94 10.48 10.86 7.15
CA LEU A 94 11.45 11.11 8.21
C LEU A 94 11.03 10.30 9.43
N GLY A 95 11.94 9.54 10.01
CA GLY A 95 11.68 8.69 11.16
C GLY A 95 12.69 8.91 12.27
N ALA A 96 12.22 8.76 13.50
CA ALA A 96 13.08 8.63 14.69
C ALA A 96 12.56 7.45 15.50
N ALA A 97 13.44 6.58 15.98
CA ALA A 97 13.04 5.39 16.72
C ALA A 97 13.94 5.16 17.93
N THR A 98 13.35 4.62 18.99
CA THR A 98 14.08 4.06 20.12
C THR A 98 13.81 2.58 20.21
N SER A 99 14.84 1.81 20.59
CA SER A 99 14.77 0.36 20.72
C SER A 99 15.44 -0.09 22.01
N ASP A 100 14.83 -1.04 22.74
CA ASP A 100 15.34 -1.53 24.02
C ASP A 100 16.22 -2.80 23.92
N ASN A 101 16.37 -3.36 22.74
CA ASN A 101 17.19 -4.56 22.52
C ASN A 101 17.68 -4.64 21.06
N ILE A 102 18.50 -3.67 20.66
CA ILE A 102 18.96 -3.59 19.27
C ILE A 102 19.84 -4.77 18.86
N GLU A 103 20.56 -5.36 19.80
CA GLU A 103 21.41 -6.53 19.56
C GLU A 103 20.64 -7.84 19.51
N LYS A 104 19.33 -7.81 19.88
CA LYS A 104 18.44 -8.96 19.85
C LYS A 104 18.95 -10.14 20.69
N VAL A 105 19.44 -9.83 21.88
CA VAL A 105 19.90 -10.83 22.86
C VAL A 105 18.78 -11.32 23.74
N ASP A 106 18.86 -12.56 24.21
CA ASP A 106 17.84 -13.20 25.08
C ASP A 106 17.92 -12.70 26.55
N ASP A 107 19.12 -12.34 27.00
CA ASP A 107 19.37 -11.91 28.35
C ASP A 107 18.83 -10.51 28.63
N SER A 108 17.94 -10.40 29.64
CA SER A 108 17.35 -9.14 30.06
C SER A 108 18.34 -8.13 30.61
N ASP A 109 19.47 -8.61 31.16
CA ASP A 109 20.47 -7.77 31.84
C ASP A 109 21.46 -7.14 30.85
N ASN A 110 21.56 -7.70 29.63
CA ASN A 110 22.46 -7.25 28.55
C ASN A 110 21.75 -6.51 27.42
N LYS A 111 20.57 -5.98 27.66
CA LYS A 111 19.83 -5.22 26.64
C LYS A 111 20.50 -3.89 26.35
N SER A 112 20.63 -3.61 25.05
CA SER A 112 21.26 -2.39 24.56
C SER A 112 20.21 -1.45 24.00
N TYR A 113 20.12 -0.25 24.56
CA TYR A 113 19.22 0.80 24.09
C TYR A 113 19.86 1.57 22.93
N ALA A 114 19.09 1.82 21.89
CA ALA A 114 19.54 2.63 20.78
C ALA A 114 18.48 3.65 20.36
N PHE A 115 18.98 4.79 19.92
CA PHE A 115 18.21 5.81 19.23
C PHE A 115 18.69 5.89 17.77
N SER A 116 17.77 5.85 16.83
CA SER A 116 18.08 5.97 15.41
C SER A 116 17.19 7.00 14.71
N SER A 117 17.70 7.58 13.66
CA SER A 117 16.93 8.36 12.69
C SER A 117 16.95 7.68 11.32
N SER A 118 15.90 7.84 10.57
CA SER A 118 15.77 7.25 9.24
C SER A 118 15.22 8.26 8.25
N LEU A 119 15.61 8.09 6.99
CA LEU A 119 15.14 8.88 5.88
C LEU A 119 14.78 7.93 4.73
N LEU A 120 13.59 8.09 4.18
CA LEU A 120 13.11 7.35 3.02
C LEU A 120 12.61 8.33 1.97
N PHE A 121 13.11 8.20 0.72
CA PHE A 121 12.62 8.89 -0.46
C PHE A 121 12.05 7.90 -1.45
N VAL A 122 10.85 8.19 -1.98
CA VAL A 122 10.18 7.39 -3.00
C VAL A 122 9.73 8.30 -4.14
N PRO A 123 10.62 8.68 -5.07
CA PRO A 123 10.22 9.36 -6.28
C PRO A 123 9.53 8.37 -7.22
N SER A 124 8.44 8.80 -7.84
CA SER A 124 7.78 8.05 -8.90
C SER A 124 7.32 8.98 -10.00
N TYR A 125 7.40 8.51 -11.24
CA TYR A 125 6.90 9.20 -12.42
C TYR A 125 6.01 8.26 -13.21
N ARG A 126 4.82 8.73 -13.60
CA ARG A 126 3.82 7.97 -14.34
C ARG A 126 3.74 8.45 -15.77
N PHE A 127 3.77 7.50 -16.70
CA PHE A 127 3.48 7.69 -18.11
C PHE A 127 2.17 6.98 -18.44
N ASP A 128 1.17 7.70 -18.84
CA ASP A 128 -0.09 7.13 -19.30
C ASP A 128 0.06 6.78 -20.80
N ILE A 129 -0.03 5.47 -21.10
CA ILE A 129 0.12 4.98 -22.48
C ILE A 129 -1.25 4.90 -23.17
N PHE A 130 -2.24 4.35 -22.44
CA PHE A 130 -3.63 4.24 -22.84
C PHE A 130 -4.53 4.69 -21.69
N ASN A 131 -5.84 4.78 -21.95
CA ASN A 131 -6.80 5.19 -20.91
C ASN A 131 -6.75 4.35 -19.64
N ASP A 132 -6.39 3.07 -19.79
CA ASP A 132 -6.46 2.06 -18.72
C ASP A 132 -5.08 1.50 -18.35
N SER A 133 -4.01 1.90 -19.07
CA SER A 133 -2.65 1.41 -18.86
C SER A 133 -1.67 2.54 -18.58
N SER A 134 -0.80 2.34 -17.62
CA SER A 134 0.27 3.29 -17.26
C SER A 134 1.59 2.56 -17.00
N ILE A 135 2.70 3.23 -17.31
CA ILE A 135 4.03 2.82 -16.85
C ILE A 135 4.48 3.76 -15.73
N PHE A 136 5.00 3.19 -14.65
CA PHE A 136 5.62 3.94 -13.57
C PHE A 136 7.12 3.67 -13.57
N LEU A 137 7.89 4.73 -13.47
CA LEU A 137 9.29 4.67 -13.05
C LEU A 137 9.33 5.01 -11.57
N ARG A 138 9.83 4.11 -10.74
CA ARG A 138 9.88 4.32 -9.30
C ARG A 138 11.30 4.09 -8.78
N GLY A 139 11.73 5.01 -7.92
CA GLY A 139 12.93 4.89 -7.12
C GLY A 139 12.58 4.75 -5.64
N VAL A 140 13.45 4.12 -4.88
CA VAL A 140 13.42 4.13 -3.40
C VAL A 140 14.85 4.33 -2.94
N VAL A 141 15.05 5.27 -2.04
CA VAL A 141 16.33 5.46 -1.34
C VAL A 141 16.02 5.58 0.13
N MET A 142 16.62 4.71 0.93
CA MET A 142 16.47 4.69 2.37
C MET A 142 17.84 4.63 3.04
N GLY A 143 17.97 5.32 4.15
CA GLY A 143 19.11 5.20 5.06
C GLY A 143 18.62 5.35 6.49
N ASP A 144 19.25 4.63 7.40
CA ASP A 144 19.11 4.82 8.83
C ASP A 144 20.47 5.16 9.44
N GLN A 145 20.44 5.89 10.54
CA GLN A 145 21.62 6.29 11.31
C GLN A 145 21.35 6.04 12.79
N HIS A 146 22.26 5.32 13.42
CA HIS A 146 22.26 5.14 14.87
C HIS A 146 23.08 6.24 15.55
N HIS A 147 22.52 6.88 16.56
CA HIS A 147 23.18 8.00 17.28
C HIS A 147 24.06 7.52 18.44
N ASN A 148 24.12 6.23 18.67
CA ASN A 148 25.07 5.62 19.59
C ASN A 148 26.16 4.91 18.78
N GLY A 149 27.41 5.37 18.89
CA GLY A 149 28.56 4.88 18.10
C GLY A 149 28.80 3.37 18.19
N THR A 150 28.29 2.71 19.21
CA THR A 150 28.37 1.24 19.38
C THR A 150 27.56 0.49 18.30
N PHE A 151 26.54 1.13 17.72
CA PHE A 151 25.61 0.49 16.77
C PHE A 151 25.75 0.97 15.33
N GLU A 152 26.79 1.69 15.00
CA GLU A 152 27.01 2.18 13.64
C GLU A 152 27.10 1.04 12.60
N SER A 153 27.60 -0.14 12.99
CA SER A 153 27.61 -1.34 12.13
C SER A 153 26.22 -1.91 11.80
N LYS A 154 25.18 -1.46 12.50
CA LYS A 154 23.78 -1.85 12.25
C LYS A 154 23.08 -0.88 11.28
N GLU A 155 23.73 0.22 10.90
CA GLU A 155 23.18 1.16 9.94
C GLU A 155 23.01 0.48 8.58
N VAL A 156 21.88 0.72 7.94
CA VAL A 156 21.50 0.13 6.66
C VAL A 156 21.23 1.21 5.65
N SER A 157 21.72 1.02 4.44
CA SER A 157 21.27 1.76 3.26
C SER A 157 20.52 0.83 2.32
N PHE A 158 19.44 1.33 1.73
CA PHE A 158 18.66 0.59 0.74
C PHE A 158 18.38 1.48 -0.47
N LYS A 159 18.54 0.91 -1.66
CA LYS A 159 18.21 1.56 -2.92
C LYS A 159 17.42 0.59 -3.78
N GLN A 160 16.42 1.11 -4.45
CA GLN A 160 15.61 0.35 -5.41
C GLN A 160 15.34 1.22 -6.63
N ALA A 161 15.34 0.60 -7.80
CA ALA A 161 14.80 1.16 -9.02
C ALA A 161 13.89 0.13 -9.66
N SER A 162 12.72 0.55 -10.13
CA SER A 162 11.76 -0.33 -10.80
C SER A 162 11.03 0.37 -11.93
N ILE A 163 10.63 -0.44 -12.91
CA ILE A 163 9.66 -0.11 -13.94
C ILE A 163 8.43 -0.97 -13.64
N GLU A 164 7.28 -0.34 -13.52
CA GLU A 164 6.00 -0.99 -13.24
C GLU A 164 5.03 -0.68 -14.38
N TRP A 165 4.42 -1.69 -14.96
CA TRP A 165 3.30 -1.56 -15.88
C TRP A 165 2.00 -1.91 -15.14
N GLU A 166 1.03 -1.02 -15.18
CA GLU A 166 -0.28 -1.17 -14.53
C GLU A 166 -1.38 -1.19 -15.58
N GLU A 167 -2.22 -2.20 -15.55
CA GLU A 167 -3.45 -2.35 -16.33
C GLU A 167 -4.65 -2.31 -15.39
N ARG A 168 -5.57 -1.34 -15.60
CA ARG A 168 -6.67 -1.08 -14.64
C ARG A 168 -7.94 -1.85 -14.94
N GLU A 169 -8.15 -2.27 -16.18
CA GLU A 169 -9.36 -2.98 -16.60
C GLU A 169 -9.07 -4.42 -17.01
N SER A 170 -8.14 -5.09 -16.30
CA SER A 170 -7.86 -6.50 -16.55
C SER A 170 -8.94 -7.40 -15.94
N TRP A 171 -8.97 -8.68 -16.36
CA TRP A 171 -9.83 -9.71 -15.77
C TRP A 171 -9.57 -9.92 -14.25
N ALA A 172 -8.40 -9.56 -13.78
CA ALA A 172 -7.98 -9.66 -12.37
C ALA A 172 -8.16 -8.33 -11.61
N GLY A 173 -8.88 -7.35 -12.16
CA GLY A 173 -8.98 -5.99 -11.66
C GLY A 173 -7.77 -5.15 -12.07
N VAL A 174 -7.08 -4.49 -11.13
CA VAL A 174 -5.83 -3.78 -11.41
C VAL A 174 -4.68 -4.77 -11.40
N LEU A 175 -4.08 -5.02 -12.56
CA LEU A 175 -2.91 -5.87 -12.72
C LEU A 175 -1.65 -5.01 -12.79
N THR A 176 -0.61 -5.37 -12.04
CA THR A 176 0.69 -4.70 -12.08
C THR A 176 1.81 -5.70 -12.34
N LEU A 177 2.64 -5.43 -13.33
CA LEU A 177 3.89 -6.13 -13.60
C LEU A 177 5.05 -5.22 -13.23
N LEU A 178 5.98 -5.71 -12.40
CA LEU A 178 7.14 -4.94 -11.95
C LEU A 178 8.43 -5.67 -12.28
N LEU A 179 9.37 -4.93 -12.85
CA LEU A 179 10.76 -5.32 -13.01
C LEU A 179 11.62 -4.32 -12.22
N GLY A 180 12.46 -4.81 -11.33
CA GLY A 180 13.26 -3.92 -10.49
C GLY A 180 14.58 -4.53 -10.05
N THR A 181 15.41 -3.67 -9.49
CA THR A 181 16.65 -4.06 -8.81
C THR A 181 16.73 -3.36 -7.47
N ASN A 182 17.15 -4.10 -6.46
CA ASN A 182 17.35 -3.61 -5.10
C ASN A 182 18.83 -3.75 -4.76
N GLU A 183 19.35 -2.80 -4.01
CA GLU A 183 20.66 -2.88 -3.38
C GLU A 183 20.48 -2.56 -1.89
N ALA A 184 21.04 -3.39 -1.03
CA ALA A 184 21.13 -3.12 0.40
C ALA A 184 22.59 -3.19 0.83
N GLY A 185 23.01 -2.28 1.70
CA GLY A 185 24.35 -2.21 2.24
C GLY A 185 24.32 -1.91 3.74
N THR A 186 25.30 -2.41 4.44
CA THR A 186 25.57 -2.07 5.84
C THR A 186 26.82 -1.22 5.94
N ARG A 187 26.88 -0.39 6.97
CA ARG A 187 28.09 0.39 7.25
C ARG A 187 29.21 -0.55 7.71
N GLU A 188 30.38 -0.46 7.10
CA GLU A 188 31.54 -1.19 7.55
C GLU A 188 32.40 -0.30 8.48
N ILE A 189 32.63 -0.77 9.70
CA ILE A 189 33.56 -0.14 10.65
C ILE A 189 34.88 -0.90 10.53
N PRO A 190 35.99 -0.25 10.14
CA PRO A 190 37.30 -0.90 10.13
C PRO A 190 37.71 -1.31 11.53
N LEU A 191 38.16 -2.57 11.69
CA LEU A 191 38.56 -3.18 12.97
C LEU A 191 39.78 -2.53 13.63
N THR A 192 40.47 -1.61 12.98
CA THR A 192 41.81 -1.15 13.38
C THR A 192 41.96 0.35 13.61
N SER A 193 40.92 1.12 13.59
CA SER A 193 40.99 2.58 13.74
C SER A 193 40.14 3.08 14.88
N SER A 194 40.60 4.15 15.53
CA SER A 194 39.82 4.90 16.50
C SER A 194 38.47 5.27 15.89
N PRO A 195 37.34 5.18 16.59
CA PRO A 195 36.00 5.43 16.03
C PRO A 195 35.81 6.80 15.37
N ARG A 196 36.70 7.75 15.60
CA ARG A 196 36.66 9.10 15.02
C ARG A 196 37.45 9.27 13.73
N ASP A 197 38.44 8.41 13.47
CA ASP A 197 39.33 8.58 12.30
C ASP A 197 38.93 7.78 11.07
N SER A 198 38.03 6.84 11.22
CA SER A 198 37.53 6.00 10.12
C SER A 198 36.25 6.52 9.51
N LEU A 199 36.24 7.78 9.09
CA LEU A 199 35.17 8.38 8.30
C LEU A 199 35.10 7.84 6.85
N SER A 200 35.45 6.59 6.64
CA SER A 200 35.01 5.87 5.46
C SER A 200 33.51 5.59 5.62
N ASN A 201 32.69 6.61 5.45
CA ASN A 201 31.22 6.55 5.39
C ASN A 201 30.73 5.74 4.18
N LYS A 202 31.43 4.69 3.79
CA LYS A 202 31.07 3.85 2.65
C LYS A 202 30.27 2.68 3.17
N TYR A 203 28.97 2.72 2.90
CA TYR A 203 28.16 1.51 2.98
C TYR A 203 28.71 0.50 1.98
N LYS A 204 29.10 -0.68 2.46
CA LYS A 204 29.38 -1.80 1.56
C LYS A 204 28.08 -2.35 1.01
N ARG A 205 28.08 -2.63 -0.26
CA ARG A 205 26.99 -3.39 -0.88
C ARG A 205 26.99 -4.79 -0.27
N ALA A 206 26.00 -5.12 0.54
CA ALA A 206 25.86 -6.45 1.11
C ALA A 206 25.04 -7.36 0.18
N THR A 207 23.99 -6.82 -0.46
CA THR A 207 23.11 -7.59 -1.35
C THR A 207 22.69 -6.78 -2.57
N ARG A 208 22.47 -7.50 -3.67
CA ARG A 208 21.81 -6.99 -4.87
C ARG A 208 20.79 -8.01 -5.34
N ASP A 209 19.53 -7.59 -5.46
CA ASP A 209 18.45 -8.43 -5.91
C ASP A 209 17.90 -7.91 -7.24
N ASN A 210 17.66 -8.81 -8.20
CA ASN A 210 16.75 -8.53 -9.31
C ASN A 210 15.37 -9.05 -8.93
N VAL A 211 14.36 -8.20 -9.07
CA VAL A 211 13.00 -8.47 -8.59
C VAL A 211 12.04 -8.47 -9.77
N TYR A 212 11.23 -9.52 -9.84
CA TYR A 212 10.13 -9.67 -10.78
C TYR A 212 8.86 -9.86 -9.97
N THR A 213 7.86 -9.01 -10.17
CA THR A 213 6.62 -9.05 -9.40
C THR A 213 5.41 -9.00 -10.32
N ILE A 214 4.43 -9.84 -10.01
CA ILE A 214 3.07 -9.76 -10.55
C ILE A 214 2.15 -9.48 -9.37
N LYS A 215 1.36 -8.40 -9.45
CA LYS A 215 0.35 -8.06 -8.46
C LYS A 215 -1.00 -7.95 -9.12
N ALA A 216 -2.06 -8.34 -8.42
CA ALA A 216 -3.41 -7.99 -8.80
C ALA A 216 -4.21 -7.50 -7.59
N LYS A 217 -5.04 -6.51 -7.84
CA LYS A 217 -5.99 -5.96 -6.87
C LYS A 217 -7.39 -6.02 -7.47
N GLN A 218 -8.25 -6.80 -6.87
CA GLN A 218 -9.64 -6.95 -7.26
C GLN A 218 -10.56 -6.30 -6.23
N GLU A 219 -11.45 -5.42 -6.67
CA GLU A 219 -12.53 -4.89 -5.86
C GLU A 219 -13.72 -5.84 -5.96
N LEU A 220 -14.08 -6.48 -4.83
CA LEU A 220 -15.19 -7.44 -4.75
C LEU A 220 -16.50 -6.72 -4.48
N GLU A 221 -16.48 -5.82 -3.50
CA GLU A 221 -17.62 -4.99 -3.08
C GLU A 221 -17.09 -3.62 -2.64
N LYS A 222 -17.99 -2.71 -2.30
CA LYS A 222 -17.62 -1.41 -1.77
C LYS A 222 -16.72 -1.57 -0.54
N ASP A 223 -15.52 -0.98 -0.61
CA ASP A 223 -14.49 -1.00 0.44
C ASP A 223 -13.89 -2.39 0.75
N THR A 224 -14.24 -3.42 -0.07
CA THR A 224 -13.72 -4.78 0.08
C THR A 224 -12.82 -5.12 -1.10
N THR A 225 -11.56 -5.47 -0.82
CA THR A 225 -10.59 -5.79 -1.85
C THR A 225 -9.87 -7.10 -1.56
N TRP A 226 -9.58 -7.82 -2.64
CA TRP A 226 -8.67 -8.94 -2.65
C TRP A 226 -7.39 -8.54 -3.38
N ASN A 227 -6.25 -8.72 -2.73
CA ASN A 227 -4.95 -8.43 -3.30
C ASN A 227 -4.12 -9.70 -3.29
N TRP A 228 -3.42 -9.98 -4.37
CA TRP A 228 -2.42 -11.03 -4.41
C TRP A 228 -1.16 -10.54 -5.12
N GLN A 229 -0.04 -11.15 -4.78
CA GLN A 229 1.26 -10.80 -5.30
C GLN A 229 2.14 -12.04 -5.38
N LEU A 230 2.80 -12.22 -6.50
CA LEU A 230 3.84 -13.20 -6.72
C LEU A 230 5.15 -12.47 -7.01
N ASP A 231 6.15 -12.71 -6.18
CA ASP A 231 7.50 -12.19 -6.36
C ASP A 231 8.47 -13.31 -6.68
N ARG A 232 9.36 -13.05 -7.62
CA ARG A 232 10.56 -13.85 -7.85
C ARG A 232 11.77 -12.95 -7.74
N LYS A 233 12.71 -13.29 -6.87
CA LYS A 233 13.94 -12.54 -6.64
C LYS A 233 15.14 -13.41 -6.97
N LYS A 234 16.09 -12.84 -7.71
CA LYS A 234 17.44 -13.38 -7.82
C LYS A 234 18.32 -12.54 -6.91
N LYS A 235 18.78 -13.16 -5.82
CA LYS A 235 19.60 -12.54 -4.79
C LYS A 235 21.07 -12.80 -5.08
N HIS A 236 21.86 -11.76 -4.96
CA HIS A 236 23.33 -11.86 -4.95
C HIS A 236 23.86 -11.20 -3.68
N VAL A 237 24.63 -11.93 -2.90
CA VAL A 237 25.28 -11.45 -1.67
C VAL A 237 26.76 -11.27 -1.94
N GLU A 238 27.28 -10.07 -1.73
CA GLU A 238 28.69 -9.76 -1.96
C GLU A 238 29.56 -10.49 -0.92
N GLY A 239 30.53 -11.24 -1.39
CA GLY A 239 31.44 -12.01 -0.54
C GLY A 239 30.86 -13.33 0.00
N SER A 240 29.62 -13.72 -0.36
CA SER A 240 29.03 -15.00 0.02
C SER A 240 28.19 -15.57 -1.11
N ASP A 241 28.76 -16.47 -1.88
CA ASP A 241 28.02 -17.17 -2.93
C ASP A 241 26.97 -18.11 -2.34
N ASP A 242 27.23 -18.70 -1.19
CA ASP A 242 26.28 -19.58 -0.47
C ASP A 242 24.99 -18.89 -0.06
N ASP A 243 25.02 -17.56 0.21
CA ASP A 243 23.85 -16.75 0.56
C ASP A 243 23.13 -16.16 -0.66
N SER A 244 23.73 -16.36 -1.85
CA SER A 244 23.16 -15.99 -3.14
C SER A 244 22.16 -17.08 -3.61
N GLY A 245 21.26 -16.75 -4.53
CA GLY A 245 20.30 -17.72 -5.05
C GLY A 245 18.99 -17.09 -5.46
N TYR A 246 17.89 -17.79 -5.24
CA TYR A 246 16.55 -17.36 -5.63
C TYR A 246 15.58 -17.43 -4.46
N SER A 247 14.64 -16.50 -4.41
CA SER A 247 13.45 -16.64 -3.56
C SER A 247 12.19 -16.42 -4.36
N THR A 248 11.13 -17.14 -3.97
CA THR A 248 9.79 -16.98 -4.53
C THR A 248 8.84 -16.72 -3.38
N THR A 249 8.05 -15.68 -3.49
CA THR A 249 7.09 -15.27 -2.45
C THR A 249 5.71 -15.15 -3.06
N LEU A 250 4.73 -15.84 -2.49
CA LEU A 250 3.31 -15.69 -2.80
C LEU A 250 2.63 -15.01 -1.62
N SER A 251 1.99 -13.89 -1.85
CA SER A 251 1.24 -13.14 -0.85
C SER A 251 -0.20 -12.95 -1.26
N ALA A 252 -1.10 -13.00 -0.30
CA ALA A 252 -2.51 -12.65 -0.48
C ALA A 252 -2.99 -11.82 0.71
N ALA A 253 -3.87 -10.84 0.44
CA ALA A 253 -4.49 -10.04 1.47
C ALA A 253 -5.95 -9.73 1.13
N TYR A 254 -6.82 -9.91 2.11
CA TYR A 254 -8.23 -9.58 2.07
C TYR A 254 -8.47 -8.36 2.97
N VAL A 255 -9.00 -7.30 2.40
CA VAL A 255 -9.32 -6.06 3.10
C VAL A 255 -10.81 -5.86 3.07
N THR A 256 -11.44 -5.70 4.23
CA THR A 256 -12.89 -5.52 4.34
C THR A 256 -13.25 -4.67 5.55
N PRO A 257 -14.35 -3.91 5.51
CA PRO A 257 -14.88 -3.27 6.72
C PRO A 257 -15.60 -4.31 7.60
N LEU A 258 -15.05 -4.57 8.79
CA LEU A 258 -15.76 -5.34 9.83
C LEU A 258 -16.24 -4.39 10.92
N PHE A 259 -17.55 -4.39 11.19
CA PHE A 259 -18.19 -3.49 12.19
C PHE A 259 -17.83 -2.00 11.98
N GLY A 260 -17.70 -1.56 10.72
CA GLY A 260 -17.32 -0.20 10.36
C GLY A 260 -15.82 0.12 10.47
N VAL A 261 -15.00 -0.87 10.77
CA VAL A 261 -13.56 -0.74 10.96
C VAL A 261 -12.81 -1.45 9.83
N LYS A 262 -11.87 -0.76 9.17
CA LYS A 262 -11.09 -1.37 8.10
C LYS A 262 -10.17 -2.46 8.65
N THR A 263 -10.43 -3.68 8.24
CA THR A 263 -9.69 -4.87 8.68
C THR A 263 -8.96 -5.51 7.50
N THR A 264 -7.71 -5.90 7.72
CA THR A 264 -6.87 -6.57 6.72
C THR A 264 -6.40 -7.91 7.27
N PHE A 265 -6.66 -8.97 6.53
CA PHE A 265 -6.12 -10.32 6.74
C PHE A 265 -5.09 -10.59 5.65
N GLY A 266 -3.88 -10.94 6.02
CA GLY A 266 -2.82 -11.23 5.05
C GLY A 266 -2.13 -12.55 5.34
N GLY A 267 -1.68 -13.21 4.27
CA GLY A 267 -0.85 -14.41 4.31
C GLY A 267 0.26 -14.35 3.27
N THR A 268 1.42 -14.88 3.61
CA THR A 268 2.58 -14.94 2.71
C THR A 268 3.28 -16.27 2.88
N LEU A 269 3.56 -16.93 1.77
CA LEU A 269 4.40 -18.10 1.66
C LEU A 269 5.68 -17.70 0.93
N GLU A 270 6.82 -18.00 1.50
CA GLU A 270 8.13 -17.73 0.90
C GLU A 270 8.94 -19.01 0.85
N ASN A 271 9.55 -19.26 -0.29
CA ASN A 271 10.50 -20.34 -0.51
C ASN A 271 11.81 -19.72 -1.01
N SER A 272 12.90 -19.97 -0.30
CA SER A 272 14.25 -19.54 -0.67
C SER A 272 15.08 -20.74 -1.03
N ASN A 273 15.71 -20.69 -2.21
CA ASN A 273 16.69 -21.66 -2.69
C ASN A 273 18.00 -20.92 -2.85
N LEU A 274 18.92 -21.13 -1.92
CA LEU A 274 20.23 -20.50 -1.90
C LEU A 274 21.29 -21.47 -2.41
N ASN A 275 22.46 -20.97 -2.83
CA ASN A 275 23.52 -21.80 -3.34
C ASN A 275 24.18 -22.66 -2.25
N GLY A 276 24.15 -22.20 -1.00
CA GLY A 276 24.66 -22.99 0.15
C GLY A 276 23.76 -24.18 0.48
N THR A 277 24.33 -25.34 0.66
CA THR A 277 23.64 -26.63 0.76
C THR A 277 22.57 -26.71 1.88
N TYR A 278 22.73 -25.94 2.97
CA TYR A 278 21.82 -25.97 4.14
C TYR A 278 21.07 -24.67 4.37
N LYS A 279 21.08 -23.75 3.37
CA LYS A 279 20.53 -22.39 3.54
C LYS A 279 19.13 -22.21 2.93
N ASP A 280 18.58 -23.28 2.38
CA ASP A 280 17.23 -23.28 1.82
C ASP A 280 16.19 -23.19 2.94
N THR A 281 15.26 -22.26 2.80
CA THR A 281 14.22 -22.03 3.81
C THR A 281 12.83 -21.94 3.24
N ASN A 282 11.84 -22.34 4.06
CA ASN A 282 10.43 -22.01 3.85
C ASN A 282 9.98 -21.07 4.96
N ALA A 283 9.20 -20.06 4.59
CA ALA A 283 8.59 -19.18 5.56
C ALA A 283 7.09 -19.03 5.33
N LEU A 284 6.34 -19.04 6.42
CA LEU A 284 4.92 -18.68 6.48
C LEU A 284 4.80 -17.40 7.30
N LYS A 285 4.12 -16.40 6.76
CA LYS A 285 3.84 -15.15 7.47
C LYS A 285 2.35 -14.89 7.43
N THR A 286 1.77 -14.43 8.53
CA THR A 286 0.38 -13.99 8.60
C THR A 286 0.30 -12.62 9.24
N LYS A 287 -0.71 -11.86 8.85
CA LYS A 287 -0.93 -10.49 9.30
C LYS A 287 -2.41 -10.26 9.54
N LEU A 288 -2.72 -9.67 10.69
CA LEU A 288 -4.01 -9.09 10.99
C LEU A 288 -3.81 -7.62 11.29
N LYS A 289 -4.48 -6.74 10.57
CA LYS A 289 -4.44 -5.30 10.84
C LYS A 289 -5.84 -4.74 10.92
N VAL A 290 -6.06 -3.87 11.91
CA VAL A 290 -7.32 -3.16 12.15
C VAL A 290 -6.99 -1.68 12.22
N ASP A 291 -7.63 -0.89 11.34
CA ASP A 291 -7.51 0.57 11.32
C ASP A 291 -8.85 1.20 11.74
N TYR A 292 -8.90 1.80 12.93
CA TYR A 292 -10.06 2.45 13.50
C TYR A 292 -9.97 3.97 13.36
N PRO A 293 -10.83 4.59 12.54
CA PRO A 293 -10.84 6.04 12.37
C PRO A 293 -11.51 6.71 13.56
N ILE A 294 -10.77 7.58 14.25
CA ILE A 294 -11.27 8.50 15.29
C ILE A 294 -10.88 9.90 14.82
N PRO A 295 -11.70 10.58 14.01
CA PRO A 295 -11.30 11.89 13.47
C PRO A 295 -10.83 12.84 14.56
N PRO A 296 -9.68 13.55 14.38
CA PRO A 296 -8.86 13.61 13.17
C PRO A 296 -7.77 12.53 13.06
N VAL A 297 -7.71 11.55 13.95
CA VAL A 297 -6.67 10.52 13.97
C VAL A 297 -7.17 9.16 13.48
N THR A 298 -6.25 8.27 13.12
CA THR A 298 -6.53 6.85 12.89
C THR A 298 -5.68 6.02 13.85
N LEU A 299 -6.33 5.16 14.62
CA LEU A 299 -5.67 4.16 15.44
C LEU A 299 -5.51 2.88 14.64
N GLY A 300 -4.30 2.32 14.63
CA GLY A 300 -4.01 1.04 14.00
C GLY A 300 -3.55 0.02 15.03
N LEU A 301 -4.09 -1.19 14.96
CA LEU A 301 -3.61 -2.36 15.68
C LEU A 301 -3.20 -3.40 14.66
N GLN A 302 -1.97 -3.91 14.75
CA GLN A 302 -1.46 -4.92 13.85
C GLN A 302 -0.82 -6.06 14.63
N TYR A 303 -1.16 -7.28 14.26
CA TYR A 303 -0.51 -8.49 14.73
C TYR A 303 0.12 -9.20 13.53
N ASP A 304 1.42 -9.49 13.66
CA ASP A 304 2.19 -10.25 12.67
C ASP A 304 2.70 -11.54 13.32
N PHE A 305 2.57 -12.63 12.59
CA PHE A 305 3.19 -13.90 12.92
C PHE A 305 4.02 -14.36 11.74
N SER A 306 5.24 -14.85 12.00
CA SER A 306 6.04 -15.53 10.99
C SER A 306 6.73 -16.77 11.57
N GLN A 307 6.84 -17.78 10.73
CA GLN A 307 7.61 -18.99 11.00
C GLN A 307 8.50 -19.27 9.81
N THR A 308 9.80 -19.41 10.07
CA THR A 308 10.79 -19.81 9.07
C THR A 308 11.38 -21.14 9.51
N GLU A 309 11.57 -22.06 8.56
CA GLU A 309 12.10 -23.39 8.81
C GLU A 309 13.07 -23.77 7.69
N ASP A 310 14.23 -24.33 8.05
CA ASP A 310 15.17 -24.84 7.08
C ASP A 310 14.59 -26.05 6.34
N ARG A 311 14.82 -26.16 5.05
CA ARG A 311 14.36 -27.29 4.24
C ARG A 311 15.23 -28.52 4.44
N ILE A 312 16.52 -28.32 4.65
CA ILE A 312 17.52 -29.36 4.82
C ILE A 312 18.12 -29.21 6.22
N VAL A 313 18.40 -30.31 6.88
CA VAL A 313 19.07 -30.32 8.19
C VAL A 313 20.55 -30.09 7.99
N ASP A 314 21.09 -29.07 8.65
CA ASP A 314 22.56 -28.91 8.76
C ASP A 314 23.11 -30.03 9.66
N PRO A 315 24.07 -30.85 9.18
CA PRO A 315 24.64 -31.94 9.96
C PRO A 315 25.29 -31.52 11.29
N SER A 316 25.66 -30.24 11.41
CA SER A 316 26.21 -29.67 12.66
C SER A 316 25.12 -29.37 13.71
N LEU A 317 23.85 -29.40 13.32
CA LEU A 317 22.71 -29.12 14.19
C LEU A 317 21.93 -30.38 14.53
N ALA A 318 21.30 -30.41 15.70
CA ALA A 318 20.46 -31.52 16.14
C ALA A 318 19.14 -31.69 15.36
N GLY A 319 18.86 -30.83 14.40
CA GLY A 319 17.63 -30.85 13.60
C GLY A 319 17.48 -29.61 12.74
N LYS A 320 16.33 -29.49 12.04
CA LYS A 320 16.02 -28.30 11.26
C LYS A 320 15.89 -27.06 12.13
N THR A 321 16.50 -25.97 11.68
CA THR A 321 16.30 -24.68 12.36
C THR A 321 14.86 -24.23 12.15
N LYS A 322 14.24 -23.81 13.24
CA LYS A 322 12.89 -23.27 13.23
C LYS A 322 12.83 -21.98 14.06
N THR A 323 12.49 -20.90 13.40
CA THR A 323 12.36 -19.59 14.01
C THR A 323 10.93 -19.10 13.90
N ARG A 324 10.36 -18.64 15.00
CA ARG A 324 9.03 -18.03 15.08
C ARG A 324 9.16 -16.61 15.56
N ASN A 325 8.53 -15.69 14.86
CA ASN A 325 8.45 -14.30 15.26
C ASN A 325 6.98 -13.90 15.42
N ARG A 326 6.68 -13.15 16.49
CA ARG A 326 5.38 -12.56 16.78
C ARG A 326 5.59 -11.10 17.07
N ALA A 327 4.82 -10.24 16.41
CA ALA A 327 4.88 -8.82 16.67
C ALA A 327 3.47 -8.26 16.86
N LEU A 328 3.35 -7.36 17.83
CA LEU A 328 2.15 -6.55 18.05
C LEU A 328 2.55 -5.09 17.90
N ALA A 329 1.85 -4.35 17.05
CA ALA A 329 2.09 -2.94 16.86
C ALA A 329 0.81 -2.13 17.08
N LEU A 330 0.92 -1.07 17.84
CA LEU A 330 -0.10 -0.03 18.01
C LEU A 330 0.40 1.22 17.30
N SER A 331 -0.43 1.79 16.44
CA SER A 331 -0.08 3.01 15.69
C SER A 331 -1.16 4.07 15.83
N LEU A 332 -0.72 5.33 15.81
CA LEU A 332 -1.56 6.51 15.77
C LEU A 332 -1.09 7.37 14.61
N ASN A 333 -1.98 7.68 13.67
CA ASN A 333 -1.68 8.52 12.54
C ASN A 333 -2.57 9.77 12.57
N TYR A 334 -1.94 10.95 12.44
CA TYR A 334 -2.59 12.25 12.41
C TYR A 334 -2.30 12.93 11.06
N PRO A 335 -3.28 13.04 10.16
CA PRO A 335 -3.16 13.79 8.92
C PRO A 335 -3.26 15.30 9.23
N ALA A 336 -2.11 15.95 9.42
CA ALA A 336 -2.05 17.38 9.69
C ALA A 336 -2.43 18.22 8.46
N ALA A 337 -2.12 17.71 7.26
CA ALA A 337 -2.50 18.30 5.99
C ALA A 337 -2.62 17.18 4.93
N LYS A 338 -3.15 17.49 3.73
CA LYS A 338 -3.21 16.52 2.61
C LYS A 338 -1.83 15.99 2.21
N TRP A 339 -0.79 16.78 2.45
CA TRP A 339 0.60 16.49 2.10
C TRP A 339 1.47 16.10 3.31
N CYS A 340 0.89 16.06 4.55
CA CYS A 340 1.68 15.80 5.77
C CYS A 340 0.91 14.92 6.76
N ILE A 341 1.51 13.80 7.16
CA ILE A 341 0.97 12.87 8.16
C ILE A 341 2.03 12.66 9.26
N PHE A 342 1.64 12.83 10.51
CA PHE A 342 2.44 12.44 11.68
C PHE A 342 2.01 11.04 12.12
N GLY A 343 2.99 10.18 12.38
CA GLY A 343 2.77 8.82 12.86
C GLY A 343 3.55 8.54 14.14
N LEU A 344 2.92 7.86 15.07
CA LEU A 344 3.54 7.26 16.26
C LEU A 344 3.23 5.77 16.23
N THR A 345 4.25 4.94 16.38
CA THR A 345 4.08 3.49 16.45
C THR A 345 4.85 2.92 17.63
N GLN A 346 4.17 2.10 18.44
CA GLN A 346 4.77 1.26 19.47
C GLN A 346 4.69 -0.19 18.99
N LYS A 347 5.83 -0.86 18.87
CA LYS A 347 5.92 -2.26 18.44
C LYS A 347 6.57 -3.10 19.53
N TYR A 348 5.93 -4.19 19.87
CA TYR A 348 6.50 -5.28 20.67
C TYR A 348 6.73 -6.49 19.76
N GLU A 349 7.95 -7.02 19.80
CA GLU A 349 8.37 -8.17 19.01
C GLU A 349 8.98 -9.25 19.90
N ARG A 350 8.62 -10.50 19.65
CA ARG A 350 9.22 -11.66 20.31
C ARG A 350 9.59 -12.69 19.25
N GLN A 351 10.86 -13.03 19.21
CA GLN A 351 11.37 -14.16 18.44
C GLN A 351 11.66 -15.33 19.36
N SER A 352 11.33 -16.53 18.91
CA SER A 352 11.74 -17.79 19.53
C SER A 352 12.37 -18.69 18.46
N SER A 353 13.46 -19.35 18.80
CA SER A 353 14.20 -20.24 17.94
C SER A 353 14.59 -21.50 18.70
N ASN A 354 14.79 -22.61 17.99
CA ASN A 354 15.44 -23.80 18.56
C ASN A 354 16.97 -23.69 18.54
N ILE A 355 17.53 -22.58 18.02
CA ILE A 355 18.95 -22.29 18.12
C ILE A 355 19.16 -21.46 19.39
N VAL A 356 20.14 -21.85 20.20
CA VAL A 356 20.56 -21.13 21.43
C VAL A 356 21.04 -19.73 21.05
N GLY A 357 20.61 -18.71 21.81
CA GLY A 357 20.97 -17.32 21.59
C GLY A 357 20.20 -16.59 20.50
N SER A 358 19.26 -17.28 19.79
CA SER A 358 18.44 -16.68 18.75
C SER A 358 17.02 -16.32 19.22
N THR A 359 16.74 -16.42 20.50
CA THR A 359 15.48 -15.98 21.14
C THR A 359 15.68 -14.57 21.67
N TYR A 360 14.72 -13.68 21.43
CA TYR A 360 14.78 -12.30 21.95
C TYR A 360 13.41 -11.66 22.08
N LYS A 361 13.37 -10.57 22.84
CA LYS A 361 12.24 -9.63 22.94
C LYS A 361 12.75 -8.25 22.57
N LEU A 362 11.93 -7.47 21.88
CA LEU A 362 12.29 -6.15 21.38
C LEU A 362 11.08 -5.23 21.47
N ASN A 363 11.24 -4.07 22.12
CA ASN A 363 10.28 -2.97 22.04
C ASN A 363 10.88 -1.85 21.20
N THR A 364 10.07 -1.31 20.30
CA THR A 364 10.45 -0.18 19.47
C THR A 364 9.36 0.88 19.51
N THR A 365 9.73 2.10 19.81
CA THR A 365 8.87 3.29 19.66
C THR A 365 9.40 4.07 18.49
N GLN A 366 8.53 4.38 17.53
CA GLN A 366 8.88 5.11 16.31
C GLN A 366 7.96 6.31 16.13
N LEU A 367 8.56 7.47 15.90
CA LEU A 367 7.91 8.69 15.39
C LEU A 367 8.25 8.83 13.92
N GLN A 368 7.28 9.23 13.11
CA GLN A 368 7.50 9.47 11.68
C GLN A 368 6.72 10.68 11.18
N VAL A 369 7.27 11.35 10.18
CA VAL A 369 6.61 12.38 9.39
C VAL A 369 6.62 11.94 7.94
N ILE A 370 5.45 11.82 7.35
CA ILE A 370 5.27 11.42 5.94
C ILE A 370 4.86 12.68 5.17
N LEU A 371 5.65 13.03 4.18
CA LEU A 371 5.38 14.14 3.26
C LEU A 371 5.08 13.57 1.87
N ILE A 372 4.02 14.06 1.24
CA ILE A 372 3.52 13.60 -0.07
C ILE A 372 3.44 14.82 -0.99
N TYR A 373 4.22 14.83 -2.07
CA TYR A 373 4.28 15.90 -3.06
C TYR A 373 3.87 15.40 -4.44
#